data_7e2a46ec566f707b4b3714ef1dff8458
#
_entry.id   7e2a46ec566f707b4b3714ef1dff8458
#
_cell.length_a   1.000
_cell.length_b   1.000
_cell.length_c   1.000
_cell.angle_alpha   90.00
_cell.angle_beta   90.00
_cell.angle_gamma   90.00
#
_symmetry.space_group_name_H-M   'P 1'
#
loop_
_entity.id
_entity.type
_entity.pdbx_description
1 polymer ?
#
loop_
_entity_poly.entity_id
_entity_poly.type
_entity_poly.pdbx_seq_one_letter_code
_entity_poly.pdbx_strand_id
1 'polypeptide(L)'
;MKKYLLRISLISSMVISYIIALILLVMYQLAESLRPYGYGLNRISLPESLLTSIVWSFFVSLILVYPVVLTGYHIVLLYLEANKKLLKPFIRFDQVVIWYGLILEFLYLTEGKYVTGSDWSVQLKNLEMHTPIFSEAAPTIIFIFVIGIAGYLYLRVRPLKKIPPLMAIISISAMYLWVIEVLVFTVQVFKGDLSGDNLLDVYLLVYPVCIICIVARTVISKVHEWQEYEMERTKIQSNPLLNFADKILSNSKLWPIYAIVFMFPLLGIIIGILLLFGQAPDSVIKAWTETADWTLSLKEAPQNIEYDEHYL
;
A
#
# COMPACT_ATOMS: atom_id res chain seq x y z
N MET A 1 -11.68 28.12 8.11
CA MET A 1 -11.35 26.69 8.19
C MET A 1 -10.37 26.20 7.11
N LYS A 2 -10.45 26.68 5.83
CA LYS A 2 -9.53 26.27 4.74
C LYS A 2 -8.02 26.46 5.02
N LYS A 3 -7.62 27.43 5.80
CA LYS A 3 -6.21 27.81 6.04
C LYS A 3 -5.50 26.95 7.11
N TYR A 4 -6.25 26.26 7.98
CA TYR A 4 -5.67 25.54 9.11
C TYR A 4 -5.46 24.04 8.82
N LEU A 5 -6.34 23.37 8.08
CA LEU A 5 -6.18 21.96 7.67
C LEU A 5 -4.98 21.76 6.73
N LEU A 6 -4.64 22.76 5.93
CA LEU A 6 -3.50 22.75 5.01
C LEU A 6 -2.13 22.92 5.70
N ARG A 7 -2.09 23.23 6.99
CA ARG A 7 -0.86 23.37 7.79
C ARG A 7 -0.51 22.15 8.63
N ILE A 8 -1.29 21.06 8.57
CA ILE A 8 -0.86 19.82 9.21
C ILE A 8 0.37 19.32 8.45
N SER A 9 1.54 19.53 9.03
CA SER A 9 2.81 19.04 8.51
C SER A 9 2.94 17.54 8.83
N LEU A 10 3.86 16.83 8.15
CA LEU A 10 4.23 15.46 8.51
C LEU A 10 4.58 15.34 9.99
N ILE A 11 5.26 16.35 10.54
CA ILE A 11 5.62 16.41 11.95
C ILE A 11 4.38 16.44 12.84
N SER A 12 3.37 17.26 12.50
CA SER A 12 2.13 17.30 13.30
C SER A 12 1.35 15.99 13.25
N SER A 13 1.33 15.27 12.12
CA SER A 13 0.70 13.94 12.04
C SER A 13 1.43 12.91 12.91
N MET A 14 2.76 12.94 12.95
CA MET A 14 3.57 12.09 13.84
C MET A 14 3.30 12.42 15.32
N VAL A 15 3.27 13.70 15.68
CA VAL A 15 2.98 14.13 17.04
C VAL A 15 1.58 13.70 17.49
N ILE A 16 0.57 13.86 16.62
CA ILE A 16 -0.80 13.41 16.91
C ILE A 16 -0.81 11.89 17.14
N SER A 17 -0.15 11.12 16.27
CA SER A 17 -0.06 9.66 16.42
C SER A 17 0.62 9.25 17.72
N TYR A 18 1.69 9.94 18.09
CA TYR A 18 2.39 9.70 19.35
C TYR A 18 1.50 9.99 20.58
N ILE A 19 0.77 11.10 20.56
CA ILE A 19 -0.15 11.45 21.64
C ILE A 19 -1.27 10.39 21.76
N ILE A 20 -1.83 9.95 20.64
CA ILE A 20 -2.86 8.91 20.64
C ILE A 20 -2.28 7.60 21.21
N ALA A 21 -1.10 7.17 20.75
CA ALA A 21 -0.45 5.96 21.25
C ALA A 21 -0.16 6.04 22.75
N LEU A 22 0.32 7.18 23.22
CA LEU A 22 0.58 7.41 24.65
C LEU A 22 -0.71 7.30 25.47
N ILE A 23 -1.78 7.94 25.04
CA ILE A 23 -3.09 7.85 25.70
C ILE A 23 -3.57 6.41 25.75
N LEU A 24 -3.52 5.67 24.64
CA LEU A 24 -3.95 4.27 24.57
C LEU A 24 -3.15 3.37 25.52
N LEU A 25 -1.82 3.52 25.58
CA LEU A 25 -0.98 2.74 26.48
C LEU A 25 -1.20 3.08 27.96
N VAL A 26 -1.36 4.36 28.28
CA VAL A 26 -1.68 4.77 29.65
C VAL A 26 -3.06 4.23 30.08
N MET A 27 -4.06 4.31 29.19
CA MET A 27 -5.39 3.75 29.46
C MET A 27 -5.35 2.22 29.62
N TYR A 28 -4.56 1.54 28.81
CA TYR A 28 -4.36 0.09 28.93
C TYR A 28 -3.73 -0.28 30.28
N GLN A 29 -2.66 0.40 30.70
CA GLN A 29 -2.02 0.16 31.98
C GLN A 29 -2.93 0.49 33.16
N LEU A 30 -3.73 1.56 33.07
CA LEU A 30 -4.72 1.91 34.09
C LEU A 30 -5.79 0.81 34.19
N ALA A 31 -6.31 0.34 33.06
CA ALA A 31 -7.28 -0.74 33.02
C ALA A 31 -6.71 -2.04 33.63
N GLU A 32 -5.45 -2.37 33.31
CA GLU A 32 -4.77 -3.53 33.89
C GLU A 32 -4.56 -3.43 35.38
N SER A 33 -4.22 -2.22 35.89
CA SER A 33 -4.06 -1.98 37.32
C SER A 33 -5.36 -2.08 38.12
N LEU A 34 -6.51 -1.91 37.48
CA LEU A 34 -7.84 -2.02 38.05
C LEU A 34 -8.43 -3.43 38.02
N ARG A 35 -7.78 -4.39 37.34
CA ARG A 35 -8.23 -5.78 37.34
C ARG A 35 -8.00 -6.44 38.68
N PRO A 36 -9.04 -7.05 39.30
CA PRO A 36 -8.95 -7.58 40.69
C PRO A 36 -8.07 -8.85 40.79
N TYR A 37 -7.70 -9.50 39.72
CA TYR A 37 -6.86 -10.70 39.67
C TYR A 37 -5.84 -10.61 38.50
N GLY A 38 -4.80 -9.79 38.70
CA GLY A 38 -3.65 -9.77 37.80
C GLY A 38 -2.72 -10.96 38.12
N TYR A 39 -2.60 -11.93 37.25
CA TYR A 39 -1.53 -12.93 37.34
C TYR A 39 -0.18 -12.23 37.17
N GLY A 40 0.57 -12.08 38.25
CA GLY A 40 2.00 -12.24 38.28
C GLY A 40 2.94 -11.24 37.63
N LEU A 41 2.49 -10.11 37.10
CA LEU A 41 3.41 -9.02 36.83
C LEU A 41 3.69 -8.28 38.15
N ASN A 42 4.92 -8.43 38.64
CA ASN A 42 5.43 -7.68 39.79
C ASN A 42 4.91 -6.25 39.71
N ARG A 43 4.42 -5.72 40.82
CA ARG A 43 3.99 -4.32 40.98
C ARG A 43 5.13 -3.41 40.52
N ILE A 44 5.18 -3.15 39.21
CA ILE A 44 6.05 -2.14 38.64
C ILE A 44 5.60 -0.83 39.23
N SER A 45 6.48 -0.11 39.86
CA SER A 45 6.14 1.18 40.47
C SER A 45 5.51 2.11 39.43
N LEU A 46 4.48 2.84 39.76
CA LEU A 46 3.80 3.78 38.85
C LEU A 46 4.76 4.64 38.00
N PRO A 47 5.90 5.16 38.53
CA PRO A 47 6.88 5.90 37.75
C PRO A 47 7.58 5.05 36.65
N GLU A 48 7.92 3.80 36.97
CA GLU A 48 8.55 2.89 36.01
C GLU A 48 7.57 2.47 34.91
N SER A 49 6.30 2.25 35.23
CA SER A 49 5.27 1.95 34.27
C SER A 49 4.99 3.12 33.34
N LEU A 50 5.01 4.36 33.83
CA LEU A 50 4.84 5.55 32.99
C LEU A 50 6.03 5.77 32.06
N LEU A 51 7.26 5.60 32.56
CA LEU A 51 8.46 5.70 31.69
C LEU A 51 8.45 4.65 30.59
N THR A 52 8.10 3.42 30.93
CA THR A 52 7.95 2.32 29.97
C THR A 52 6.88 2.66 28.92
N SER A 53 5.74 3.24 29.33
CA SER A 53 4.69 3.67 28.41
C SER A 53 5.17 4.77 27.47
N ILE A 54 5.96 5.72 27.92
CA ILE A 54 6.52 6.78 27.07
C ILE A 54 7.42 6.19 25.99
N VAL A 55 8.26 5.21 26.32
CA VAL A 55 9.15 4.55 25.36
C VAL A 55 8.34 3.69 24.37
N TRP A 56 7.47 2.83 24.87
CA TRP A 56 6.65 1.96 24.03
C TRP A 56 5.66 2.72 23.16
N SER A 57 5.14 3.86 23.62
CA SER A 57 4.25 4.70 22.80
C SER A 57 4.90 5.20 21.53
N PHE A 58 6.23 5.37 21.53
CA PHE A 58 6.97 5.73 20.32
C PHE A 58 6.88 4.60 19.26
N PHE A 59 7.14 3.36 19.64
CA PHE A 59 7.07 2.22 18.72
C PHE A 59 5.63 1.92 18.28
N VAL A 60 4.70 1.88 19.23
CA VAL A 60 3.26 1.69 18.94
C VAL A 60 2.73 2.82 18.03
N SER A 61 3.17 4.05 18.27
CA SER A 61 2.84 5.18 17.40
C SER A 61 3.28 4.92 15.96
N LEU A 62 4.54 4.56 15.74
CA LEU A 62 5.08 4.37 14.40
C LEU A 62 4.42 3.17 13.69
N ILE A 63 4.27 2.05 14.37
CA ILE A 63 3.88 0.79 13.73
C ILE A 63 2.35 0.68 13.58
N LEU A 64 1.57 1.07 14.59
CA LEU A 64 0.13 0.84 14.60
C LEU A 64 -0.70 2.11 14.37
N VAL A 65 -0.40 3.18 15.11
CA VAL A 65 -1.27 4.36 15.12
C VAL A 65 -1.03 5.25 13.90
N TYR A 66 0.23 5.42 13.51
CA TYR A 66 0.59 6.32 12.41
C TYR A 66 0.01 5.88 11.04
N PRO A 67 0.03 4.59 10.65
CA PRO A 67 -0.64 4.16 9.43
C PRO A 67 -2.14 4.48 9.42
N VAL A 68 -2.83 4.29 10.54
CA VAL A 68 -4.27 4.60 10.66
C VAL A 68 -4.51 6.11 10.54
N VAL A 69 -3.71 6.93 11.20
CA VAL A 69 -3.79 8.40 11.09
C VAL A 69 -3.50 8.87 9.67
N LEU A 70 -2.48 8.30 9.00
CA LEU A 70 -2.17 8.59 7.60
C LEU A 70 -3.34 8.24 6.69
N THR A 71 -3.97 7.09 6.90
CA THR A 71 -5.13 6.65 6.12
C THR A 71 -6.29 7.63 6.27
N GLY A 72 -6.65 7.99 7.49
CA GLY A 72 -7.68 9.00 7.75
C GLY A 72 -7.36 10.33 7.06
N TYR A 73 -6.10 10.71 7.07
CA TYR A 73 -5.63 11.91 6.40
C TYR A 73 -5.76 11.83 4.88
N HIS A 74 -5.40 10.70 4.27
CA HIS A 74 -5.55 10.49 2.82
C HIS A 74 -7.01 10.45 2.38
N ILE A 75 -7.91 9.91 3.19
CA ILE A 75 -9.36 9.97 2.94
C ILE A 75 -9.85 11.43 2.91
N VAL A 76 -9.42 12.24 3.90
CA VAL A 76 -9.77 13.67 3.93
C VAL A 76 -9.19 14.41 2.73
N LEU A 77 -7.95 14.14 2.34
CA LEU A 77 -7.33 14.74 1.16
C LEU A 77 -8.06 14.36 -0.13
N LEU A 78 -8.49 13.10 -0.26
CA LEU A 78 -9.29 12.64 -1.39
C LEU A 78 -10.63 13.40 -1.48
N TYR A 79 -11.33 13.54 -0.36
CA TYR A 79 -12.57 14.32 -0.31
C TYR A 79 -12.36 15.79 -0.70
N LEU A 80 -11.27 16.41 -0.24
CA LEU A 80 -10.93 17.79 -0.58
C LEU A 80 -10.60 17.96 -2.06
N GLU A 81 -9.87 17.01 -2.66
CA GLU A 81 -9.54 16.99 -4.09
C GLU A 81 -10.80 16.83 -4.94
N ALA A 82 -11.65 15.87 -4.62
CA ALA A 82 -12.91 15.63 -5.33
C ALA A 82 -13.82 16.88 -5.36
N ASN A 83 -13.79 17.70 -4.30
CA ASN A 83 -14.54 18.94 -4.19
C ASN A 83 -13.76 20.18 -4.68
N LYS A 84 -12.64 20.03 -5.38
CA LYS A 84 -11.78 21.13 -5.85
C LYS A 84 -11.36 22.12 -4.74
N LYS A 85 -11.21 21.65 -3.52
CA LYS A 85 -10.84 22.45 -2.35
C LYS A 85 -9.34 22.39 -2.04
N LEU A 86 -8.61 21.52 -2.72
CA LEU A 86 -7.18 21.35 -2.55
C LEU A 86 -6.43 22.37 -3.41
N LEU A 87 -5.54 23.15 -2.78
CA LEU A 87 -4.81 24.24 -3.46
C LEU A 87 -3.42 23.82 -3.94
N LYS A 88 -2.86 22.74 -3.41
CA LYS A 88 -1.50 22.27 -3.73
C LYS A 88 -1.40 20.74 -3.66
N PRO A 89 -0.60 20.11 -4.52
CA PRO A 89 -0.33 18.69 -4.44
C PRO A 89 0.49 18.34 -3.18
N PHE A 90 0.11 17.28 -2.48
CA PHE A 90 0.80 16.78 -1.28
C PHE A 90 1.78 15.64 -1.61
N ILE A 91 2.63 15.82 -2.62
CA ILE A 91 3.54 14.81 -3.15
C ILE A 91 4.42 14.21 -2.05
N ARG A 92 4.99 15.04 -1.16
CA ARG A 92 5.85 14.56 -0.07
C ARG A 92 5.11 13.64 0.91
N PHE A 93 3.84 13.92 1.15
CA PHE A 93 3.01 13.10 2.02
C PHE A 93 2.72 11.74 1.39
N ASP A 94 2.40 11.74 0.09
CA ASP A 94 2.20 10.51 -0.67
C ASP A 94 3.47 9.64 -0.70
N GLN A 95 4.63 10.27 -0.92
CA GLN A 95 5.93 9.59 -0.92
C GLN A 95 6.23 8.93 0.44
N VAL A 96 5.96 9.63 1.54
CA VAL A 96 6.14 9.05 2.88
C VAL A 96 5.28 7.80 3.05
N VAL A 97 4.01 7.83 2.64
CA VAL A 97 3.13 6.65 2.73
C VAL A 97 3.65 5.51 1.89
N ILE A 98 4.06 5.76 0.64
CA ILE A 98 4.58 4.73 -0.26
C ILE A 98 5.82 4.07 0.33
N TRP A 99 6.81 4.85 0.75
CA TRP A 99 8.05 4.32 1.34
C TRP A 99 7.82 3.65 2.67
N TYR A 100 6.99 4.24 3.52
CA TYR A 100 6.65 3.68 4.81
C TYR A 100 5.94 2.32 4.66
N GLY A 101 4.99 2.23 3.71
CA GLY A 101 4.33 0.99 3.37
C GLY A 101 5.30 -0.09 2.92
N LEU A 102 6.18 0.23 1.98
CA LEU A 102 7.22 -0.68 1.50
C LEU A 102 8.13 -1.22 2.62
N ILE A 103 8.54 -0.33 3.52
CA ILE A 103 9.39 -0.74 4.65
C ILE A 103 8.63 -1.70 5.57
N LEU A 104 7.37 -1.42 5.87
CA LEU A 104 6.58 -2.27 6.74
C LEU A 104 6.23 -3.63 6.08
N GLU A 105 5.92 -3.65 4.78
CA GLU A 105 5.74 -4.91 4.04
C GLU A 105 7.02 -5.74 4.03
N PHE A 106 8.16 -5.10 3.82
CA PHE A 106 9.45 -5.77 3.90
C PHE A 106 9.72 -6.34 5.31
N LEU A 107 9.45 -5.56 6.35
CA LEU A 107 9.59 -6.03 7.74
C LEU A 107 8.64 -7.17 8.05
N TYR A 108 7.39 -7.12 7.57
CA TYR A 108 6.42 -8.21 7.72
C TYR A 108 6.91 -9.49 7.05
N LEU A 109 7.41 -9.40 5.82
CA LEU A 109 7.94 -10.56 5.08
C LEU A 109 9.26 -11.12 5.65
N THR A 110 10.01 -10.32 6.39
CA THR A 110 11.26 -10.74 7.06
C THR A 110 11.07 -11.09 8.53
N GLU A 111 9.84 -11.05 9.05
CA GLU A 111 9.54 -11.54 10.39
C GLU A 111 10.00 -13.00 10.52
N GLY A 112 10.68 -13.34 11.62
CA GLY A 112 11.42 -14.58 11.78
C GLY A 112 10.63 -15.91 11.65
N LYS A 113 9.32 -15.85 11.39
CA LYS A 113 8.47 -16.98 11.06
C LYS A 113 8.59 -17.41 9.59
N TYR A 114 8.98 -16.51 8.69
CA TYR A 114 9.03 -16.77 7.26
C TYR A 114 10.39 -17.26 6.82
N VAL A 115 10.41 -18.42 6.18
CA VAL A 115 11.62 -18.96 5.56
C VAL A 115 11.67 -18.51 4.10
N THR A 116 12.54 -17.55 3.82
CA THR A 116 12.72 -17.01 2.47
C THR A 116 13.50 -17.97 1.59
N GLY A 117 13.04 -18.16 0.35
CA GLY A 117 13.76 -18.93 -0.68
C GLY A 117 13.63 -20.43 -0.58
N SER A 118 12.82 -20.99 0.35
CA SER A 118 12.48 -22.40 0.31
C SER A 118 11.33 -22.66 -0.66
N ASP A 119 11.43 -23.75 -1.42
CA ASP A 119 10.31 -24.26 -2.21
C ASP A 119 9.14 -24.61 -1.28
N TRP A 120 7.91 -24.38 -1.73
CA TRP A 120 6.69 -24.72 -0.98
C TRP A 120 6.59 -26.21 -0.58
N SER A 121 7.25 -27.10 -1.31
CA SER A 121 7.28 -28.53 -1.05
C SER A 121 8.25 -28.92 0.06
N VAL A 122 9.12 -28.02 0.49
CA VAL A 122 10.08 -28.28 1.57
C VAL A 122 9.35 -28.26 2.91
N GLN A 123 9.52 -29.33 3.68
CA GLN A 123 8.98 -29.42 5.03
C GLN A 123 9.74 -28.49 5.97
N LEU A 124 9.01 -27.60 6.63
CA LEU A 124 9.55 -26.62 7.58
C LEU A 124 9.52 -27.17 9.01
N LYS A 125 10.05 -26.41 9.96
CA LYS A 125 10.19 -26.83 11.37
C LYS A 125 9.35 -25.92 12.27
N ASN A 126 8.75 -26.52 13.29
CA ASN A 126 8.01 -25.81 14.33
C ASN A 126 7.03 -24.77 13.77
N LEU A 127 7.22 -23.49 14.11
CA LEU A 127 6.35 -22.38 13.71
C LEU A 127 6.83 -21.65 12.44
N GLU A 128 7.81 -22.19 11.72
CA GLU A 128 8.25 -21.63 10.45
C GLU A 128 7.13 -21.67 9.41
N MET A 129 7.11 -20.66 8.54
CA MET A 129 6.12 -20.52 7.47
C MET A 129 6.82 -20.19 6.15
N HIS A 130 6.27 -20.69 5.05
CA HIS A 130 6.71 -20.26 3.72
C HIS A 130 6.31 -18.81 3.47
N THR A 131 7.09 -18.07 2.67
CA THR A 131 6.74 -16.72 2.27
C THR A 131 5.46 -16.71 1.41
N PRO A 132 4.63 -15.64 1.51
CA PRO A 132 3.37 -15.54 0.77
C PRO A 132 3.55 -15.24 -0.72
N ILE A 133 4.78 -15.16 -1.21
CA ILE A 133 5.09 -14.92 -2.61
C ILE A 133 5.96 -16.07 -3.11
N PHE A 134 5.51 -16.70 -4.20
CA PHE A 134 6.32 -17.70 -4.89
C PHE A 134 7.62 -17.06 -5.41
N SER A 135 8.77 -17.59 -4.98
CA SER A 135 10.07 -16.93 -5.15
C SER A 135 10.44 -16.68 -6.62
N GLU A 136 10.09 -17.60 -7.53
CA GLU A 136 10.36 -17.46 -8.95
C GLU A 136 9.53 -16.35 -9.62
N ALA A 137 8.35 -16.02 -9.07
CA ALA A 137 7.48 -14.96 -9.56
C ALA A 137 7.73 -13.60 -8.89
N ALA A 138 8.57 -13.53 -7.86
CA ALA A 138 8.88 -12.29 -7.16
C ALA A 138 9.37 -11.16 -8.09
N PRO A 139 10.21 -11.40 -9.12
CA PRO A 139 10.60 -10.35 -10.07
C PRO A 139 9.41 -9.74 -10.82
N THR A 140 8.39 -10.55 -11.14
CA THR A 140 7.16 -10.10 -11.81
C THR A 140 6.38 -9.13 -10.92
N ILE A 141 6.19 -9.47 -9.65
CA ILE A 141 5.52 -8.64 -8.65
C ILE A 141 6.26 -7.31 -8.48
N ILE A 142 7.57 -7.37 -8.25
CA ILE A 142 8.42 -6.17 -8.09
C ILE A 142 8.32 -5.27 -9.34
N PHE A 143 8.31 -5.86 -10.53
CA PHE A 143 8.26 -5.09 -11.78
C PHE A 143 6.91 -4.36 -11.95
N ILE A 144 5.78 -5.01 -11.68
CA ILE A 144 4.45 -4.38 -11.70
C ILE A 144 4.39 -3.24 -10.69
N PHE A 145 4.89 -3.46 -9.48
CA PHE A 145 4.95 -2.47 -8.41
C PHE A 145 5.76 -1.22 -8.83
N VAL A 146 6.95 -1.44 -9.39
CA VAL A 146 7.83 -0.35 -9.88
C VAL A 146 7.16 0.44 -11.00
N ILE A 147 6.50 -0.22 -11.95
CA ILE A 147 5.77 0.45 -13.04
C ILE A 147 4.61 1.28 -12.48
N GLY A 148 3.88 0.78 -11.49
CA GLY A 148 2.80 1.51 -10.83
C GLY A 148 3.30 2.79 -10.14
N ILE A 149 4.38 2.70 -9.38
CA ILE A 149 5.03 3.86 -8.76
C ILE A 149 5.57 4.84 -9.82
N ALA A 150 6.17 4.32 -10.89
CA ALA A 150 6.66 5.16 -12.00
C ALA A 150 5.52 5.92 -12.67
N GLY A 151 4.37 5.29 -12.90
CA GLY A 151 3.15 5.92 -13.41
C GLY A 151 2.65 7.04 -12.49
N TYR A 152 2.60 6.78 -11.18
CA TYR A 152 2.27 7.79 -10.19
C TYR A 152 3.23 8.98 -10.23
N LEU A 153 4.54 8.73 -10.17
CA LEU A 153 5.56 9.77 -10.18
C LEU A 153 5.53 10.59 -11.48
N TYR A 154 5.36 9.92 -12.63
CA TYR A 154 5.27 10.58 -13.92
C TYR A 154 4.12 11.60 -13.96
N LEU A 155 2.93 11.23 -13.47
CA LEU A 155 1.79 12.12 -13.42
C LEU A 155 1.96 13.24 -12.37
N ARG A 156 2.56 12.94 -11.22
CA ARG A 156 2.67 13.90 -10.12
C ARG A 156 3.73 14.95 -10.33
N VAL A 157 4.88 14.58 -10.89
CA VAL A 157 6.02 15.47 -11.05
C VAL A 157 5.87 16.37 -12.28
N ARG A 158 5.26 15.87 -13.35
CA ARG A 158 5.14 16.62 -14.60
C ARG A 158 3.86 17.45 -14.67
N PRO A 159 3.95 18.71 -15.15
CA PRO A 159 2.76 19.48 -15.46
C PRO A 159 2.02 18.85 -16.64
N LEU A 160 0.71 18.78 -16.58
CA LEU A 160 -0.11 18.05 -17.55
C LEU A 160 0.03 18.59 -18.98
N LYS A 161 0.29 19.89 -19.16
CA LYS A 161 0.59 20.53 -20.46
C LYS A 161 1.72 19.83 -21.24
N LYS A 162 2.61 19.11 -20.55
CA LYS A 162 3.74 18.37 -21.13
C LYS A 162 3.51 16.86 -21.22
N ILE A 163 2.33 16.38 -20.84
CA ILE A 163 1.99 14.95 -20.83
C ILE A 163 1.01 14.69 -21.98
N PRO A 164 1.37 13.82 -22.95
CA PRO A 164 0.41 13.37 -23.95
C PRO A 164 -0.75 12.62 -23.28
N PRO A 165 -2.02 12.79 -23.73
CA PRO A 165 -3.18 12.12 -23.14
C PRO A 165 -3.03 10.60 -23.04
N LEU A 166 -2.49 9.96 -24.08
CA LEU A 166 -2.23 8.52 -24.07
C LEU A 166 -1.26 8.11 -22.93
N MET A 167 -0.20 8.89 -22.70
CA MET A 167 0.75 8.61 -21.62
C MET A 167 0.12 8.82 -20.25
N ALA A 168 -0.82 9.75 -20.14
CA ALA A 168 -1.60 9.91 -18.91
C ALA A 168 -2.47 8.67 -18.65
N ILE A 169 -3.17 8.16 -19.67
CA ILE A 169 -4.00 6.96 -19.55
C ILE A 169 -3.15 5.73 -19.20
N ILE A 170 -2.01 5.51 -19.89
CA ILE A 170 -1.09 4.41 -19.60
C ILE A 170 -0.57 4.50 -18.15
N SER A 171 -0.24 5.71 -17.68
CA SER A 171 0.21 5.91 -16.30
C SER A 171 -0.90 5.60 -15.27
N ILE A 172 -2.15 5.94 -15.58
CA ILE A 172 -3.31 5.58 -14.75
C ILE A 172 -3.51 4.06 -14.76
N SER A 173 -3.36 3.40 -15.92
CA SER A 173 -3.43 1.94 -16.05
C SER A 173 -2.37 1.25 -15.18
N ALA A 174 -1.15 1.78 -15.18
CA ALA A 174 -0.05 1.27 -14.35
C ALA A 174 -0.37 1.41 -12.85
N MET A 175 -0.94 2.56 -12.44
CA MET A 175 -1.38 2.74 -11.05
C MET A 175 -2.52 1.79 -10.68
N TYR A 176 -3.43 1.46 -11.59
CA TYR A 176 -4.49 0.49 -11.33
C TYR A 176 -3.94 -0.93 -11.16
N LEU A 177 -2.96 -1.34 -11.96
CA LEU A 177 -2.26 -2.61 -11.75
C LEU A 177 -1.61 -2.67 -10.37
N TRP A 178 -0.96 -1.59 -9.96
CA TRP A 178 -0.39 -1.50 -8.61
C TRP A 178 -1.46 -1.63 -7.50
N VAL A 179 -2.61 -0.97 -7.62
CA VAL A 179 -3.72 -1.11 -6.66
C VAL A 179 -4.20 -2.56 -6.59
N ILE A 180 -4.37 -3.21 -7.75
CA ILE A 180 -4.80 -4.61 -7.81
C ILE A 180 -3.78 -5.51 -7.11
N GLU A 181 -2.50 -5.31 -7.38
CA GLU A 181 -1.41 -6.08 -6.78
C GLU A 181 -1.41 -5.97 -5.25
N VAL A 182 -1.49 -4.73 -4.72
CA VAL A 182 -1.54 -4.50 -3.27
C VAL A 182 -2.78 -5.15 -2.64
N LEU A 183 -3.94 -5.11 -3.31
CA LEU A 183 -5.15 -5.76 -2.85
C LEU A 183 -5.03 -7.29 -2.87
N VAL A 184 -4.46 -7.86 -3.93
CA VAL A 184 -4.24 -9.31 -4.04
C VAL A 184 -3.26 -9.77 -2.97
N PHE A 185 -2.17 -9.03 -2.74
CA PHE A 185 -1.24 -9.31 -1.65
C PHE A 185 -1.94 -9.31 -0.28
N THR A 186 -2.76 -8.29 -0.02
CA THR A 186 -3.53 -8.22 1.23
C THR A 186 -4.45 -9.43 1.40
N VAL A 187 -5.21 -9.80 0.37
CA VAL A 187 -6.11 -10.98 0.42
C VAL A 187 -5.32 -12.27 0.62
N GLN A 188 -4.17 -12.40 -0.02
CA GLN A 188 -3.32 -13.58 0.09
C GLN A 188 -2.74 -13.75 1.50
N VAL A 189 -2.33 -12.67 2.15
CA VAL A 189 -1.57 -12.70 3.41
C VAL A 189 -2.46 -12.59 4.63
N PHE A 190 -3.56 -11.81 4.57
CA PHE A 190 -4.41 -11.54 5.70
C PHE A 190 -5.27 -12.77 6.08
N LYS A 191 -5.02 -13.32 7.26
CA LYS A 191 -5.73 -14.51 7.77
C LYS A 191 -7.01 -14.20 8.55
N GLY A 192 -7.37 -12.92 8.70
CA GLY A 192 -8.61 -12.51 9.41
C GLY A 192 -8.50 -12.50 10.93
N ASP A 193 -7.36 -12.83 11.49
CA ASP A 193 -7.13 -12.84 12.93
C ASP A 193 -6.39 -11.56 13.37
N LEU A 194 -7.11 -10.68 14.06
CA LEU A 194 -6.59 -9.47 14.69
C LEU A 194 -6.30 -9.68 16.18
N SER A 195 -6.07 -10.92 16.61
CA SER A 195 -5.67 -11.21 17.99
C SER A 195 -4.30 -10.60 18.32
N GLY A 196 -4.02 -10.42 19.62
CA GLY A 196 -2.89 -9.63 20.11
C GLY A 196 -1.50 -9.98 19.56
N ASP A 197 -1.31 -11.19 19.03
CA ASP A 197 -0.06 -11.64 18.43
C ASP A 197 0.13 -11.17 16.96
N ASN A 198 -0.96 -10.69 16.31
CA ASN A 198 -1.00 -10.30 14.91
C ASN A 198 -1.41 -8.83 14.70
N LEU A 199 -1.02 -7.94 15.61
CA LEU A 199 -1.32 -6.50 15.50
C LEU A 199 -0.75 -5.86 14.22
N LEU A 200 0.29 -6.44 13.63
CA LEU A 200 0.84 -5.98 12.35
C LEU A 200 -0.12 -6.23 11.18
N ASP A 201 -1.06 -7.17 11.30
CA ASP A 201 -2.04 -7.45 10.26
C ASP A 201 -3.01 -6.28 10.03
N VAL A 202 -3.21 -5.41 11.03
CA VAL A 202 -3.96 -4.14 10.84
C VAL A 202 -3.34 -3.30 9.72
N TYR A 203 -2.02 -3.31 9.63
CA TYR A 203 -1.30 -2.59 8.60
C TYR A 203 -1.61 -3.11 7.19
N LEU A 204 -1.72 -4.43 7.01
CA LEU A 204 -2.11 -5.04 5.73
C LEU A 204 -3.48 -4.53 5.22
N LEU A 205 -4.39 -4.15 6.12
CA LEU A 205 -5.69 -3.58 5.75
C LEU A 205 -5.60 -2.08 5.46
N VAL A 206 -4.76 -1.36 6.17
CA VAL A 206 -4.69 0.11 6.14
C VAL A 206 -3.91 0.61 4.93
N TYR A 207 -2.83 -0.06 4.56
CA TYR A 207 -1.96 0.35 3.45
C TYR A 207 -2.66 0.35 2.08
N PRO A 208 -3.42 -0.69 1.68
CA PRO A 208 -4.20 -0.66 0.44
C PRO A 208 -5.14 0.53 0.35
N VAL A 209 -5.81 0.88 1.45
CA VAL A 209 -6.72 2.05 1.49
C VAL A 209 -5.96 3.34 1.22
N CYS A 210 -4.77 3.51 1.80
CA CYS A 210 -3.90 4.65 1.51
C CYS A 210 -3.54 4.73 0.03
N ILE A 211 -3.11 3.61 -0.58
CA ILE A 211 -2.73 3.56 -1.99
C ILE A 211 -3.91 3.88 -2.89
N ILE A 212 -5.09 3.31 -2.62
CA ILE A 212 -6.33 3.62 -3.35
C ILE A 212 -6.62 5.13 -3.27
N CYS A 213 -6.53 5.74 -2.09
CA CYS A 213 -6.75 7.17 -1.92
C CYS A 213 -5.73 8.02 -2.70
N ILE A 214 -4.45 7.64 -2.71
CA ILE A 214 -3.38 8.33 -3.44
C ILE A 214 -3.65 8.25 -4.95
N VAL A 215 -3.95 7.06 -5.46
CA VAL A 215 -4.24 6.83 -6.88
C VAL A 215 -5.50 7.58 -7.29
N ALA A 216 -6.61 7.41 -6.59
CA ALA A 216 -7.86 8.11 -6.88
C ALA A 216 -7.69 9.63 -6.89
N ARG A 217 -7.00 10.18 -5.89
CA ARG A 217 -6.71 11.62 -5.82
C ARG A 217 -5.83 12.09 -6.97
N THR A 218 -4.83 11.29 -7.37
CA THR A 218 -3.97 11.62 -8.50
C THR A 218 -4.75 11.66 -9.80
N VAL A 219 -5.62 10.68 -10.04
CA VAL A 219 -6.49 10.61 -11.22
C VAL A 219 -7.45 11.81 -11.25
N ILE A 220 -8.16 12.08 -10.15
CA ILE A 220 -9.10 13.21 -10.05
C ILE A 220 -8.38 14.53 -10.31
N SER A 221 -7.22 14.75 -9.69
CA SER A 221 -6.41 15.95 -9.87
C SER A 221 -6.04 16.17 -11.34
N LYS A 222 -5.59 15.10 -12.02
CA LYS A 222 -5.17 15.17 -13.43
C LYS A 222 -6.35 15.36 -14.39
N VAL A 223 -7.48 14.74 -14.10
CA VAL A 223 -8.72 14.97 -14.86
C VAL A 223 -9.16 16.44 -14.76
N HIS A 224 -9.14 17.02 -13.57
CA HIS A 224 -9.47 18.43 -13.36
C HIS A 224 -8.47 19.37 -14.05
N GLU A 225 -7.17 19.11 -13.89
CA GLU A 225 -6.10 19.91 -14.52
C GLU A 225 -6.25 19.90 -16.07
N TRP A 226 -6.62 18.75 -16.66
CA TRP A 226 -6.84 18.65 -18.10
C TRP A 226 -8.08 19.41 -18.55
N GLN A 227 -9.18 19.34 -17.81
CA GLN A 227 -10.39 20.10 -18.15
C GLN A 227 -10.15 21.61 -18.16
N GLU A 228 -9.38 22.13 -17.21
CA GLU A 228 -8.99 23.54 -17.17
C GLU A 228 -8.09 23.90 -18.36
N TYR A 229 -7.11 23.05 -18.68
CA TYR A 229 -6.22 23.26 -19.81
C TYR A 229 -6.95 23.20 -21.17
N GLU A 230 -7.88 22.27 -21.35
CA GLU A 230 -8.64 22.15 -22.59
C GLU A 230 -9.54 23.34 -22.87
N MET A 231 -10.08 23.97 -21.84
CA MET A 231 -10.84 25.23 -21.97
C MET A 231 -10.00 26.38 -22.49
N GLU A 232 -8.70 26.39 -22.18
CA GLU A 232 -7.75 27.43 -22.61
C GLU A 232 -7.17 27.14 -24.02
N ARG A 233 -7.26 25.90 -24.50
CA ARG A 233 -6.66 25.48 -25.78
C ARG A 233 -7.52 25.85 -26.96
N THR A 234 -7.09 26.82 -27.75
CA THR A 234 -7.68 27.14 -29.06
C THR A 234 -7.38 26.00 -30.06
N LYS A 235 -8.45 25.44 -30.66
CA LYS A 235 -8.39 24.32 -31.59
C LYS A 235 -7.67 24.70 -32.89
N ILE A 236 -6.45 24.21 -33.09
CA ILE A 236 -5.78 24.24 -34.39
C ILE A 236 -5.11 22.87 -34.61
N GLN A 237 -5.78 21.95 -35.31
CA GLN A 237 -5.13 20.77 -35.90
C GLN A 237 -5.81 20.40 -37.22
N SER A 238 -4.99 20.10 -38.24
CA SER A 238 -5.42 19.94 -39.62
C SER A 238 -5.52 18.49 -40.12
N ASN A 239 -5.19 17.49 -39.30
CA ASN A 239 -5.19 16.08 -39.71
C ASN A 239 -6.40 15.32 -39.14
N PRO A 240 -7.30 14.70 -39.95
CA PRO A 240 -8.55 14.10 -39.52
C PRO A 240 -8.37 12.88 -38.59
N LEU A 241 -7.32 12.06 -38.78
CA LEU A 241 -7.03 10.91 -37.94
C LEU A 241 -6.51 11.34 -36.55
N LEU A 242 -5.62 12.34 -36.53
CA LEU A 242 -5.13 12.92 -35.25
C LEU A 242 -6.25 13.66 -34.54
N ASN A 243 -7.16 14.32 -35.24
CA ASN A 243 -8.34 14.97 -34.68
C ASN A 243 -9.30 13.97 -34.06
N PHE A 244 -9.48 12.79 -34.63
CA PHE A 244 -10.34 11.74 -34.05
C PHE A 244 -9.72 11.18 -32.76
N ALA A 245 -8.44 10.84 -32.78
CA ALA A 245 -7.70 10.37 -31.60
C ALA A 245 -7.66 11.45 -30.50
N ASP A 246 -7.35 12.69 -30.85
CA ASP A 246 -7.40 13.83 -29.93
C ASP A 246 -8.80 14.04 -29.34
N LYS A 247 -9.85 13.89 -30.13
CA LYS A 247 -11.24 14.06 -29.66
C LYS A 247 -11.64 12.98 -28.65
N ILE A 248 -11.19 11.74 -28.84
CA ILE A 248 -11.43 10.65 -27.86
C ILE A 248 -10.57 10.87 -26.62
N LEU A 249 -9.28 11.11 -26.79
CA LEU A 249 -8.32 11.21 -25.70
C LEU A 249 -8.41 12.53 -24.92
N SER A 250 -8.95 13.60 -25.52
CA SER A 250 -9.14 14.90 -24.87
C SER A 250 -10.24 14.87 -23.80
N ASN A 251 -11.22 13.96 -23.91
CA ASN A 251 -12.24 13.82 -22.88
C ASN A 251 -11.69 13.17 -21.61
N SER A 252 -11.03 13.97 -20.78
CA SER A 252 -10.37 13.51 -19.55
C SER A 252 -11.32 12.83 -18.55
N LYS A 253 -12.62 13.09 -18.62
CA LYS A 253 -13.62 12.38 -17.78
C LYS A 253 -13.66 10.89 -18.06
N LEU A 254 -13.29 10.46 -19.27
CA LEU A 254 -13.25 9.06 -19.68
C LEU A 254 -11.90 8.39 -19.40
N TRP A 255 -10.86 9.14 -19.02
CA TRP A 255 -9.53 8.57 -18.75
C TRP A 255 -9.54 7.44 -17.72
N PRO A 256 -10.28 7.52 -16.62
CA PRO A 256 -10.39 6.40 -15.69
C PRO A 256 -10.91 5.13 -16.34
N ILE A 257 -11.90 5.25 -17.25
CA ILE A 257 -12.49 4.12 -17.98
C ILE A 257 -11.51 3.58 -19.02
N TYR A 258 -10.91 4.48 -19.82
CA TYR A 258 -9.89 4.07 -20.79
C TYR A 258 -8.70 3.38 -20.11
N ALA A 259 -8.30 3.83 -18.94
CA ALA A 259 -7.23 3.21 -18.18
C ALA A 259 -7.54 1.76 -17.77
N ILE A 260 -8.79 1.42 -17.46
CA ILE A 260 -9.20 0.04 -17.21
C ILE A 260 -9.02 -0.81 -18.48
N VAL A 261 -9.42 -0.27 -19.65
CA VAL A 261 -9.26 -0.99 -20.93
C VAL A 261 -7.78 -1.15 -21.29
N PHE A 262 -6.98 -0.07 -21.13
CA PHE A 262 -5.55 -0.08 -21.43
C PHE A 262 -4.71 -0.89 -20.43
N MET A 263 -5.24 -1.21 -19.27
CA MET A 263 -4.58 -2.07 -18.30
C MET A 263 -4.26 -3.46 -18.86
N PHE A 264 -5.16 -4.05 -19.68
CA PHE A 264 -4.95 -5.36 -20.27
C PHE A 264 -3.79 -5.39 -21.30
N PRO A 265 -3.74 -4.51 -22.33
CA PRO A 265 -2.60 -4.49 -23.22
C PRO A 265 -1.30 -4.07 -22.50
N LEU A 266 -1.36 -3.19 -21.49
CA LEU A 266 -0.20 -2.86 -20.68
C LEU A 266 0.34 -4.09 -19.93
N LEU A 267 -0.55 -4.88 -19.30
CA LEU A 267 -0.16 -6.13 -18.65
C LEU A 267 0.47 -7.11 -19.65
N GLY A 268 -0.11 -7.21 -20.86
CA GLY A 268 0.47 -8.03 -21.94
C GLY A 268 1.89 -7.59 -22.34
N ILE A 269 2.14 -6.27 -22.41
CA ILE A 269 3.47 -5.72 -22.67
C ILE A 269 4.43 -6.04 -21.51
N ILE A 270 3.98 -5.89 -20.28
CA ILE A 270 4.76 -6.22 -19.06
C ILE A 270 5.17 -7.69 -19.11
N ILE A 271 4.22 -8.60 -19.34
CA ILE A 271 4.49 -10.04 -19.46
C ILE A 271 5.48 -10.31 -20.61
N GLY A 272 5.29 -9.68 -21.78
CA GLY A 272 6.20 -9.80 -22.91
C GLY A 272 7.63 -9.37 -22.57
N ILE A 273 7.81 -8.28 -21.84
CA ILE A 273 9.12 -7.84 -21.35
C ILE A 273 9.70 -8.86 -20.37
N LEU A 274 8.91 -9.31 -19.41
CA LEU A 274 9.35 -10.27 -18.38
C LEU A 274 9.76 -11.62 -18.97
N LEU A 275 9.08 -12.07 -20.03
CA LEU A 275 9.48 -13.26 -20.83
C LEU A 275 10.89 -13.14 -21.39
N LEU A 276 11.29 -11.95 -21.85
CA LEU A 276 12.66 -11.69 -22.33
C LEU A 276 13.71 -11.82 -21.22
N PHE A 277 13.30 -11.64 -19.97
CA PHE A 277 14.14 -11.82 -18.78
C PHE A 277 13.96 -13.19 -18.12
N GLY A 278 13.34 -14.16 -18.80
CA GLY A 278 13.24 -15.55 -18.36
C GLY A 278 12.08 -15.83 -17.40
N GLN A 279 11.14 -14.89 -17.21
CA GLN A 279 9.94 -15.15 -16.43
C GLN A 279 8.94 -16.00 -17.23
N ALA A 280 8.17 -16.84 -16.54
CA ALA A 280 7.10 -17.62 -17.15
C ALA A 280 5.91 -16.72 -17.53
N PRO A 281 5.13 -17.03 -18.60
CA PRO A 281 4.00 -16.21 -19.02
C PRO A 281 2.87 -16.15 -18.00
N ASP A 282 2.79 -17.12 -17.12
CA ASP A 282 1.82 -17.27 -16.03
C ASP A 282 2.38 -16.84 -14.66
N SER A 283 3.57 -16.22 -14.62
CA SER A 283 4.25 -15.82 -13.38
C SER A 283 3.38 -14.92 -12.48
N VAL A 284 2.54 -14.05 -13.09
CA VAL A 284 1.59 -13.21 -12.33
C VAL A 284 0.58 -14.07 -11.55
N ILE A 285 0.11 -15.16 -12.13
CA ILE A 285 -0.85 -16.07 -11.47
C ILE A 285 -0.11 -16.96 -10.46
N LYS A 286 1.01 -17.53 -10.87
CA LYS A 286 1.82 -18.41 -10.02
C LYS A 286 2.29 -17.75 -8.74
N ALA A 287 2.57 -16.46 -8.76
CA ALA A 287 2.92 -15.70 -7.57
C ALA A 287 1.94 -15.90 -6.40
N TRP A 288 0.67 -16.19 -6.72
CA TRP A 288 -0.41 -16.30 -5.75
C TRP A 288 -0.97 -17.72 -5.60
N THR A 289 -0.79 -18.58 -6.59
CA THR A 289 -1.36 -19.93 -6.61
C THR A 289 -0.36 -21.05 -6.35
N GLU A 290 0.94 -20.77 -6.46
CA GLU A 290 2.01 -21.75 -6.20
C GLU A 290 2.59 -21.65 -4.78
N THR A 291 2.25 -20.65 -4.01
CA THR A 291 2.66 -20.53 -2.61
C THR A 291 1.82 -21.46 -1.74
N ALA A 292 2.47 -22.24 -0.89
CA ALA A 292 1.81 -23.22 -0.04
C ALA A 292 0.99 -22.56 1.08
N ASP A 293 -0.18 -23.14 1.36
CA ASP A 293 -1.01 -22.83 2.53
C ASP A 293 -1.46 -21.37 2.70
N TRP A 294 -1.59 -20.65 1.57
CA TRP A 294 -2.07 -19.26 1.54
C TRP A 294 -3.48 -19.17 0.95
N THR A 295 -4.20 -18.09 1.24
CA THR A 295 -5.63 -17.93 0.88
C THR A 295 -5.95 -18.17 -0.59
N LEU A 296 -5.07 -17.75 -1.51
CA LEU A 296 -5.25 -17.95 -2.96
C LEU A 296 -4.46 -19.15 -3.51
N SER A 297 -3.70 -19.84 -2.67
CA SER A 297 -2.87 -20.98 -3.09
C SER A 297 -3.72 -22.18 -3.49
N LEU A 298 -3.25 -22.90 -4.53
CA LEU A 298 -3.76 -24.20 -4.95
C LEU A 298 -2.93 -25.36 -4.39
N LYS A 299 -1.88 -25.07 -3.63
CA LYS A 299 -0.95 -26.03 -3.06
C LYS A 299 -1.20 -26.17 -1.57
N GLU A 300 -1.12 -27.42 -1.08
CA GLU A 300 -1.14 -27.71 0.34
C GLU A 300 0.30 -27.80 0.85
N ALA A 301 0.60 -27.08 1.93
CA ALA A 301 1.90 -27.16 2.58
C ALA A 301 2.07 -28.54 3.25
N PRO A 302 3.26 -29.15 3.18
CA PRO A 302 3.57 -30.28 4.02
C PRO A 302 3.50 -29.88 5.50
N GLN A 303 3.05 -30.80 6.35
CA GLN A 303 3.02 -30.53 7.79
C GLN A 303 4.43 -30.27 8.32
N ASN A 304 4.56 -29.27 9.19
CA ASN A 304 5.84 -28.93 9.82
C ASN A 304 6.31 -30.07 10.73
N ILE A 305 7.62 -30.24 10.82
CA ILE A 305 8.24 -31.16 11.78
C ILE A 305 8.27 -30.44 13.14
N GLU A 306 7.55 -30.97 14.12
CA GLU A 306 7.65 -30.51 15.50
C GLU A 306 8.86 -31.15 16.17
N TYR A 307 9.79 -30.33 16.62
CA TYR A 307 10.88 -30.77 17.49
C TYR A 307 10.52 -30.40 18.93
N ASP A 308 10.39 -31.38 19.80
CA ASP A 308 10.31 -31.17 21.23
C ASP A 308 11.66 -30.60 21.70
N GLU A 309 11.66 -29.36 22.20
CA GLU A 309 12.84 -28.65 22.70
C GLU A 309 13.44 -29.26 23.98
N HIS A 310 12.90 -30.39 24.43
CA HIS A 310 13.31 -31.04 25.67
C HIS A 310 14.56 -31.97 25.57
N TYR A 311 15.26 -31.99 24.44
CA TYR A 311 16.43 -32.84 24.22
C TYR A 311 17.73 -32.09 23.85
N LEU A 312 17.87 -30.82 24.28
CA LEU A 312 19.18 -30.15 24.23
C LEU A 312 19.70 -29.87 25.62
#